data_ea7a4fac1bf3b4410928df7403da99a3
#
_entry.id   ea7a4fac1bf3b4410928df7403da99a3
#
_cell.length_a   1.000
_cell.length_b   1.000
_cell.length_c   1.000
_cell.angle_alpha   90.00
_cell.angle_beta   90.00
_cell.angle_gamma   90.00
#
_symmetry.space_group_name_H-M   'P 1'
#
loop_
_entity.id
_entity.type
_entity.pdbx_description
1 polymer ?
#
loop_
_entity_poly.entity_id
_entity_poly.type
_entity_poly.pdbx_seq_one_letter_code
_entity_poly.pdbx_strand_id
1 'polypeptide(L)'
;MNIELLQLENYNKCSSIWNTEKQKALAGKFFAELKSGNRITYICKDGDEYIGEISLVKEMKDSDYTIPRQRIYLSHLVVKPEYRRRGIGKMLVEFAVDKAQELGYPELSIGVDLDNYPALKLYVNAGFNKVIYIGEDEQGKHIRLLKTI
;
A
#
# COMPACT_ATOMS: atom_id res chain seq x y z
N MET A 1 9.48 12.51 12.29
CA MET A 1 8.66 11.97 11.20
C MET A 1 7.26 11.68 11.69
N ASN A 2 6.28 11.89 10.84
CA ASN A 2 4.89 11.80 11.20
C ASN A 2 4.10 11.10 10.09
N ILE A 3 3.18 10.21 10.48
CA ILE A 3 2.26 9.54 9.52
C ILE A 3 0.88 10.11 9.75
N GLU A 4 0.24 10.57 8.68
CA GLU A 4 -1.10 11.14 8.75
C GLU A 4 -1.96 10.73 7.56
N LEU A 5 -3.26 10.83 7.72
CA LEU A 5 -4.24 10.57 6.66
C LEU A 5 -4.10 11.63 5.57
N LEU A 6 -4.00 11.20 4.31
CA LEU A 6 -4.00 12.10 3.17
C LEU A 6 -5.37 12.71 2.97
N GLN A 7 -5.43 14.04 2.89
CA GLN A 7 -6.63 14.76 2.49
C GLN A 7 -6.65 14.90 0.97
N LEU A 8 -7.82 14.80 0.36
CA LEU A 8 -7.95 14.81 -1.11
C LEU A 8 -7.34 16.07 -1.75
N GLU A 9 -7.52 17.23 -1.12
CA GLU A 9 -6.96 18.50 -1.60
C GLU A 9 -5.43 18.54 -1.62
N ASN A 10 -4.78 17.64 -0.91
CA ASN A 10 -3.32 17.54 -0.84
C ASN A 10 -2.74 16.44 -1.74
N TYR A 11 -3.58 15.78 -2.56
CA TYR A 11 -3.12 14.67 -3.39
C TYR A 11 -1.97 15.05 -4.34
N ASN A 12 -1.99 16.28 -4.85
CA ASN A 12 -0.93 16.78 -5.73
C ASN A 12 0.46 16.74 -5.09
N LYS A 13 0.54 16.80 -3.76
CA LYS A 13 1.81 16.74 -3.02
C LYS A 13 2.47 15.35 -3.08
N CYS A 14 1.71 14.32 -3.42
CA CYS A 14 2.25 12.96 -3.60
C CYS A 14 3.24 12.88 -4.77
N SER A 15 3.23 13.84 -5.67
CA SER A 15 4.20 13.92 -6.79
C SER A 15 5.64 14.06 -6.31
N SER A 16 5.86 14.45 -5.05
CA SER A 16 7.20 14.46 -4.46
C SER A 16 7.68 13.07 -4.04
N ILE A 17 6.76 12.12 -3.89
CA ILE A 17 7.09 10.74 -3.48
C ILE A 17 7.36 9.86 -4.70
N TRP A 18 6.51 9.96 -5.73
CA TRP A 18 6.62 9.14 -6.94
C TRP A 18 6.19 9.94 -8.16
N ASN A 19 6.60 9.48 -9.35
CA ASN A 19 6.38 10.22 -10.59
C ASN A 19 4.95 10.06 -11.10
N THR A 20 4.04 10.90 -10.61
CA THR A 20 2.63 10.91 -10.99
C THR A 20 2.42 11.37 -12.44
N GLU A 21 3.31 12.21 -12.98
CA GLU A 21 3.24 12.66 -14.36
C GLU A 21 3.54 11.54 -15.35
N LYS A 22 4.57 10.74 -15.07
CA LYS A 22 4.94 9.60 -15.90
C LYS A 22 3.89 8.48 -15.84
N GLN A 23 3.17 8.38 -14.73
CA GLN A 23 2.16 7.36 -14.49
C GLN A 23 0.77 7.99 -14.32
N LYS A 24 0.37 8.83 -15.26
CA LYS A 24 -0.89 9.58 -15.19
C LYS A 24 -2.12 8.70 -15.06
N ALA A 25 -2.18 7.58 -15.76
CA ALA A 25 -3.33 6.68 -15.69
C ALA A 25 -3.49 6.11 -14.27
N LEU A 26 -2.38 5.68 -13.66
CA LEU A 26 -2.39 5.18 -12.30
C LEU A 26 -2.75 6.27 -11.29
N ALA A 27 -2.16 7.45 -11.44
CA ALA A 27 -2.45 8.59 -10.57
C ALA A 27 -3.92 8.98 -10.62
N GLY A 28 -4.51 9.00 -11.82
CA GLY A 28 -5.93 9.29 -12.00
C GLY A 28 -6.84 8.23 -11.39
N LYS A 29 -6.47 6.96 -11.51
CA LYS A 29 -7.18 5.86 -10.88
C LYS A 29 -7.18 6.01 -9.35
N PHE A 30 -6.02 6.28 -8.77
CA PHE A 30 -5.90 6.48 -7.32
C PHE A 30 -6.71 7.68 -6.85
N PHE A 31 -6.69 8.78 -7.60
CA PHE A 31 -7.48 9.96 -7.27
C PHE A 31 -8.98 9.63 -7.23
N ALA A 32 -9.48 8.92 -8.23
CA ALA A 32 -10.89 8.51 -8.27
C ALA A 32 -11.24 7.60 -7.09
N GLU A 33 -10.35 6.67 -6.72
CA GLU A 33 -10.55 5.79 -5.58
C GLU A 33 -10.54 6.56 -4.25
N LEU A 34 -9.67 7.55 -4.11
CA LEU A 34 -9.65 8.45 -2.94
C LEU A 34 -10.93 9.25 -2.83
N LYS A 35 -11.39 9.80 -3.95
CA LYS A 35 -12.62 10.59 -4.00
C LYS A 35 -13.85 9.78 -3.63
N SER A 36 -13.92 8.52 -4.05
CA SER A 36 -15.03 7.62 -3.73
C SER A 36 -14.98 7.06 -2.31
N GLY A 37 -13.84 7.19 -1.62
CA GLY A 37 -13.61 6.57 -0.32
C GLY A 37 -13.15 5.12 -0.37
N ASN A 38 -12.97 4.55 -1.57
CA ASN A 38 -12.50 3.18 -1.71
C ASN A 38 -11.03 3.02 -1.36
N ARG A 39 -10.23 4.06 -1.55
CA ARG A 39 -8.80 4.10 -1.20
C ARG A 39 -8.58 5.04 -0.04
N ILE A 40 -7.84 4.57 0.96
CA ILE A 40 -7.43 5.37 2.12
C ILE A 40 -5.91 5.40 2.09
N THR A 41 -5.34 6.59 1.95
CA THR A 41 -3.88 6.75 1.84
C THR A 41 -3.33 7.45 3.07
N TYR A 42 -2.22 6.94 3.57
CA TYR A 42 -1.47 7.51 4.69
C TYR A 42 -0.13 7.99 4.19
N ILE A 43 0.27 9.17 4.64
CA ILE A 43 1.49 9.85 4.20
C ILE A 43 2.47 9.92 5.37
N CYS A 44 3.72 9.53 5.10
CA CYS A 44 4.81 9.82 6.02
C CYS A 44 5.43 11.15 5.61
N LYS A 45 5.55 12.05 6.57
CA LYS A 45 6.13 13.39 6.39
C LYS A 45 7.40 13.55 7.21
N ASP A 46 8.35 14.26 6.64
CA ASP A 46 9.50 14.80 7.36
C ASP A 46 9.35 16.32 7.33
N GLY A 47 8.93 16.91 8.47
CA GLY A 47 8.46 18.29 8.47
C GLY A 47 7.23 18.40 7.58
N ASP A 48 7.29 19.25 6.56
CA ASP A 48 6.20 19.41 5.58
C ASP A 48 6.43 18.58 4.30
N GLU A 49 7.57 17.90 4.20
CA GLU A 49 7.91 17.13 3.02
C GLU A 49 7.21 15.76 3.03
N TYR A 50 6.55 15.42 1.93
CA TYR A 50 5.96 14.10 1.72
C TYR A 50 7.06 13.14 1.28
N ILE A 51 7.37 12.12 2.09
CA ILE A 51 8.50 11.22 1.85
C ILE A 51 8.11 9.77 1.65
N GLY A 52 6.89 9.40 1.97
CA GLY A 52 6.42 8.02 1.77
C GLY A 52 4.91 7.94 1.84
N GLU A 53 4.36 6.89 1.23
CA GLU A 53 2.92 6.63 1.27
C GLU A 53 2.60 5.15 1.27
N ILE A 54 1.43 4.82 1.81
CA ILE A 54 0.84 3.49 1.78
C ILE A 54 -0.68 3.65 1.76
N SER A 55 -1.37 2.71 1.11
CA SER A 55 -2.82 2.80 1.01
C SER A 55 -3.50 1.50 1.42
N LEU A 56 -4.74 1.62 1.86
CA LEU A 56 -5.68 0.52 2.04
C LEU A 56 -6.78 0.69 1.01
N VAL A 57 -7.13 -0.40 0.30
CA VAL A 57 -8.20 -0.41 -0.70
C VAL A 57 -9.27 -1.39 -0.23
N LYS A 58 -10.50 -0.92 -0.11
CA LYS A 58 -11.62 -1.71 0.46
C LYS A 58 -12.19 -2.72 -0.52
N GLU A 59 -12.35 -2.33 -1.77
CA GLU A 59 -12.98 -3.17 -2.79
C GLU A 59 -12.19 -3.23 -4.08
N MET A 60 -11.89 -4.45 -4.51
CA MET A 60 -11.31 -4.78 -5.81
C MET A 60 -12.11 -5.94 -6.41
N LYS A 61 -12.05 -6.10 -7.74
CA LYS A 61 -12.76 -7.18 -8.43
C LYS A 61 -12.26 -8.57 -8.04
N ASP A 62 -10.96 -8.69 -7.75
CA ASP A 62 -10.33 -9.97 -7.44
C ASP A 62 -10.47 -10.28 -5.95
N SER A 63 -11.13 -11.39 -5.62
CA SER A 63 -11.36 -11.82 -4.24
C SER A 63 -10.10 -12.27 -3.51
N ASP A 64 -8.98 -12.47 -4.22
CA ASP A 64 -7.70 -12.67 -3.55
C ASP A 64 -7.30 -11.41 -2.79
N TYR A 65 -7.63 -10.23 -3.32
CA TYR A 65 -7.25 -8.97 -2.71
C TYR A 65 -8.26 -8.43 -1.72
N THR A 66 -9.57 -8.51 -2.03
CA THR A 66 -10.58 -7.97 -1.12
C THR A 66 -11.80 -8.87 -1.03
N ILE A 67 -12.35 -8.96 0.19
CA ILE A 67 -13.64 -9.59 0.50
C ILE A 67 -14.34 -8.62 1.45
N PRO A 68 -15.58 -8.18 1.14
CA PRO A 68 -16.26 -7.19 1.97
C PRO A 68 -16.27 -7.58 3.45
N ARG A 69 -15.84 -6.63 4.31
CA ARG A 69 -15.79 -6.76 5.78
C ARG A 69 -14.86 -7.86 6.30
N GLN A 70 -14.13 -8.54 5.42
CA GLN A 70 -13.22 -9.62 5.80
C GLN A 70 -11.77 -9.32 5.41
N ARG A 71 -11.55 -8.88 4.17
CA ARG A 71 -10.20 -8.71 3.60
C ARG A 71 -10.05 -7.36 2.94
N ILE A 72 -9.02 -6.62 3.34
CA ILE A 72 -8.66 -5.32 2.76
C ILE A 72 -7.28 -5.43 2.10
N TYR A 73 -7.07 -4.66 1.03
CA TYR A 73 -5.85 -4.73 0.24
C TYR A 73 -4.88 -3.61 0.64
N LEU A 74 -3.63 -4.00 0.91
CA LEU A 74 -2.52 -3.09 1.17
C LEU A 74 -1.84 -2.76 -0.17
N SER A 75 -1.87 -1.49 -0.55
CA SER A 75 -1.50 -1.04 -1.90
C SER A 75 -0.47 0.08 -1.86
N HIS A 76 0.43 0.05 -2.83
CA HIS A 76 1.29 1.17 -3.20
C HIS A 76 2.14 1.72 -2.04
N LEU A 77 2.94 0.84 -1.44
CA LEU A 77 3.97 1.28 -0.51
C LEU A 77 5.14 1.87 -1.30
N VAL A 78 5.37 3.15 -1.14
CA VAL A 78 6.48 3.86 -1.77
C VAL A 78 7.16 4.76 -0.76
N VAL A 79 8.49 4.72 -0.75
CA VAL A 79 9.33 5.62 0.05
C VAL A 79 10.31 6.30 -0.91
N LYS A 80 10.50 7.61 -0.77
CA LYS A 80 11.47 8.34 -1.59
C LYS A 80 12.85 7.68 -1.51
N PRO A 81 13.58 7.57 -2.63
CA PRO A 81 14.88 6.87 -2.63
C PRO A 81 15.85 7.33 -1.55
N GLU A 82 15.95 8.64 -1.31
CA GLU A 82 16.88 9.21 -0.31
C GLU A 82 16.48 8.90 1.13
N TYR A 83 15.25 8.42 1.35
CA TYR A 83 14.75 8.04 2.68
C TYR A 83 14.67 6.53 2.89
N ARG A 84 15.10 5.74 1.91
CA ARG A 84 15.10 4.27 2.02
C ARG A 84 16.16 3.77 3.00
N ARG A 85 15.99 2.54 3.48
CA ARG A 85 16.89 1.88 4.46
C ARG A 85 16.92 2.56 5.83
N ARG A 86 15.85 3.29 6.17
CA ARG A 86 15.70 3.95 7.47
C ARG A 86 14.53 3.40 8.28
N GLY A 87 13.93 2.29 7.82
CA GLY A 87 12.80 1.67 8.48
C GLY A 87 11.45 2.34 8.23
N ILE A 88 11.36 3.27 7.30
CA ILE A 88 10.11 4.00 7.01
C ILE A 88 9.07 3.08 6.39
N GLY A 89 9.47 2.19 5.47
CA GLY A 89 8.57 1.21 4.88
C GLY A 89 7.95 0.30 5.93
N LYS A 90 8.77 -0.19 6.86
CA LYS A 90 8.30 -1.01 7.98
C LYS A 90 7.30 -0.25 8.85
N MET A 91 7.61 1.00 9.16
CA MET A 91 6.73 1.85 9.97
C MET A 91 5.38 2.09 9.28
N LEU A 92 5.39 2.32 7.98
CA LEU A 92 4.16 2.51 7.19
C LEU A 92 3.32 1.23 7.15
N VAL A 93 3.93 0.07 6.96
CA VAL A 93 3.22 -1.21 6.97
C VAL A 93 2.58 -1.47 8.33
N GLU A 94 3.32 -1.29 9.41
CA GLU A 94 2.79 -1.47 10.77
C GLU A 94 1.62 -0.52 11.04
N PHE A 95 1.73 0.72 10.60
CA PHE A 95 0.67 1.72 10.73
C PHE A 95 -0.59 1.29 9.96
N ALA A 96 -0.43 0.82 8.73
CA ALA A 96 -1.56 0.39 7.91
C ALA A 96 -2.24 -0.86 8.48
N VAL A 97 -1.46 -1.80 9.04
CA VAL A 97 -1.99 -2.99 9.71
C VAL A 97 -2.86 -2.57 10.90
N ASP A 98 -2.38 -1.64 11.72
CA ASP A 98 -3.15 -1.13 12.86
C ASP A 98 -4.44 -0.46 12.41
N LYS A 99 -4.40 0.31 11.33
CA LYS A 99 -5.58 0.97 10.77
C LYS A 99 -6.59 -0.03 10.20
N ALA A 100 -6.13 -1.07 9.53
CA ALA A 100 -7.01 -2.13 9.03
C ALA A 100 -7.72 -2.82 10.19
N GLN A 101 -7.02 -3.07 11.27
CA GLN A 101 -7.59 -3.66 12.48
C GLN A 101 -8.64 -2.73 13.10
N GLU A 102 -8.35 -1.45 13.22
CA GLU A 102 -9.29 -0.44 13.72
C GLU A 102 -10.56 -0.37 12.85
N LEU A 103 -10.42 -0.55 11.53
CA LEU A 103 -11.55 -0.58 10.60
C LEU A 103 -12.36 -1.88 10.66
N GLY A 104 -11.89 -2.87 11.42
CA GLY A 104 -12.62 -4.12 11.63
C GLY A 104 -12.30 -5.25 10.66
N TYR A 105 -11.22 -5.14 9.89
CA TYR A 105 -10.83 -6.20 8.95
C TYR A 105 -9.93 -7.23 9.62
N PRO A 106 -10.30 -8.53 9.57
CA PRO A 106 -9.45 -9.58 10.14
C PRO A 106 -8.32 -10.03 9.22
N GLU A 107 -8.31 -9.60 7.94
CA GLU A 107 -7.32 -10.03 6.96
C GLU A 107 -6.82 -8.87 6.11
N LEU A 108 -5.52 -8.90 5.80
CA LEU A 108 -4.91 -8.00 4.81
C LEU A 108 -4.25 -8.83 3.71
N SER A 109 -4.38 -8.36 2.48
CA SER A 109 -3.72 -8.94 1.31
C SER A 109 -2.70 -7.97 0.72
N ILE A 110 -1.70 -8.52 0.04
CA ILE A 110 -0.75 -7.77 -0.79
C ILE A 110 -0.39 -8.58 -2.03
N GLY A 111 0.06 -7.87 -3.08
CA GLY A 111 0.71 -8.48 -4.22
C GLY A 111 2.13 -7.95 -4.35
N VAL A 112 3.08 -8.82 -4.64
CA VAL A 112 4.51 -8.47 -4.73
C VAL A 112 5.12 -9.20 -5.91
N ASP A 113 5.96 -8.50 -6.68
CA ASP A 113 6.77 -9.14 -7.71
C ASP A 113 7.78 -10.09 -7.05
N LEU A 114 7.94 -11.30 -7.61
CA LEU A 114 8.81 -12.32 -7.01
C LEU A 114 10.27 -11.92 -6.98
N ASP A 115 10.70 -11.02 -7.84
CA ASP A 115 12.08 -10.54 -7.88
C ASP A 115 12.31 -9.30 -7.01
N ASN A 116 11.25 -8.75 -6.42
CA ASN A 116 11.38 -7.64 -5.48
C ASN A 116 11.66 -8.16 -4.07
N TYR A 117 12.89 -8.64 -3.86
CA TYR A 117 13.30 -9.24 -2.59
C TYR A 117 13.17 -8.32 -1.37
N PRO A 118 13.54 -7.03 -1.45
CA PRO A 118 13.36 -6.14 -0.31
C PRO A 118 11.91 -6.02 0.15
N ALA A 119 10.98 -5.88 -0.79
CA ALA A 119 9.56 -5.79 -0.47
C ALA A 119 9.04 -7.12 0.07
N LEU A 120 9.40 -8.24 -0.56
CA LEU A 120 8.99 -9.57 -0.11
C LEU A 120 9.44 -9.82 1.33
N LYS A 121 10.70 -9.52 1.64
CA LYS A 121 11.24 -9.66 2.99
C LYS A 121 10.49 -8.79 3.99
N LEU A 122 10.21 -7.54 3.62
CA LEU A 122 9.47 -6.61 4.46
C LEU A 122 8.10 -7.17 4.83
N TYR A 123 7.34 -7.65 3.85
CA TYR A 123 6.00 -8.16 4.09
C TYR A 123 5.99 -9.48 4.86
N VAL A 124 6.89 -10.40 4.54
CA VAL A 124 7.01 -11.67 5.28
C VAL A 124 7.35 -11.38 6.74
N ASN A 125 8.30 -10.48 6.99
CA ASN A 125 8.67 -10.08 8.36
C ASN A 125 7.53 -9.37 9.10
N ALA A 126 6.62 -8.74 8.36
CA ALA A 126 5.44 -8.08 8.94
C ALA A 126 4.28 -9.06 9.19
N GLY A 127 4.46 -10.34 8.87
CA GLY A 127 3.47 -11.38 9.15
C GLY A 127 2.57 -11.77 7.98
N PHE A 128 2.88 -11.31 6.77
CA PHE A 128 2.19 -11.75 5.57
C PHE A 128 2.77 -13.11 5.15
N ASN A 129 2.34 -14.17 5.84
CA ASN A 129 2.97 -15.48 5.79
C ASN A 129 2.13 -16.55 5.10
N LYS A 130 0.94 -16.22 4.61
CA LYS A 130 0.10 -17.16 3.87
C LYS A 130 0.12 -16.82 2.39
N VAL A 131 0.56 -17.77 1.57
CA VAL A 131 0.55 -17.62 0.12
C VAL A 131 -0.84 -17.99 -0.39
N ILE A 132 -1.50 -17.06 -1.09
CA ILE A 132 -2.80 -17.32 -1.70
C ILE A 132 -2.72 -17.47 -3.22
N TYR A 133 -1.60 -17.04 -3.83
CA TYR A 133 -1.36 -17.23 -5.25
C TYR A 133 0.12 -17.00 -5.56
N ILE A 134 0.68 -17.86 -6.42
CA ILE A 134 1.96 -17.65 -7.09
C ILE A 134 1.74 -17.90 -8.57
N GLY A 135 2.16 -16.97 -9.42
CA GLY A 135 1.98 -17.15 -10.84
C GLY A 135 2.67 -16.11 -11.68
N GLU A 136 2.45 -16.19 -12.98
CA GLU A 136 2.96 -15.27 -13.97
C GLU A 136 1.80 -14.75 -14.80
N ASP A 137 1.75 -13.45 -14.99
CA ASP A 137 0.78 -12.78 -15.85
C ASP A 137 1.52 -11.81 -16.78
N GLU A 138 0.78 -10.89 -17.44
CA GLU A 138 1.34 -9.90 -18.34
C GLU A 138 2.38 -8.99 -17.68
N GLN A 139 2.31 -8.85 -16.36
CA GLN A 139 3.21 -7.99 -15.58
C GLN A 139 4.43 -8.75 -15.06
N GLY A 140 4.50 -10.08 -15.26
CA GLY A 140 5.59 -10.93 -14.80
C GLY A 140 5.18 -11.86 -13.69
N LYS A 141 6.19 -12.44 -13.01
CA LYS A 141 5.99 -13.36 -11.90
C LYS A 141 5.69 -12.61 -10.62
N HIS A 142 4.61 -12.98 -9.95
CA HIS A 142 4.25 -12.34 -8.68
C HIS A 142 3.64 -13.33 -7.69
N ILE A 143 3.61 -12.90 -6.43
CA ILE A 143 3.03 -13.64 -5.32
C ILE A 143 1.98 -12.77 -4.63
N ARG A 144 0.89 -13.40 -4.20
CA ARG A 144 -0.13 -12.76 -3.37
C ARG A 144 -0.07 -13.36 -1.98
N LEU A 145 0.07 -12.51 -0.99
CA LEU A 145 0.23 -12.90 0.40
C LEU A 145 -0.90 -12.38 1.26
N LEU A 146 -1.20 -13.11 2.32
CA LEU A 146 -2.23 -12.78 3.29
C LEU A 146 -1.65 -12.72 4.69
N LYS A 147 -2.09 -11.72 5.45
CA LYS A 147 -1.87 -11.60 6.88
C LYS A 147 -3.22 -11.69 7.59
N THR A 148 -3.31 -12.54 8.60
CA THR A 148 -4.45 -12.60 9.53
C THR A 148 -4.13 -11.78 10.77
N ILE A 149 -5.05 -10.93 11.18
CA ILE A 149 -4.89 -10.07 12.35
C ILE A 149 -6.00 -10.26 13.37
#